data_9c21699ddc4665cdd88e04153c199fb0
#
_entry.id   9c21699ddc4665cdd88e04153c199fb0
#
_cell.length_a   1.000
_cell.length_b   1.000
_cell.length_c   1.000
_cell.angle_alpha   90.00
_cell.angle_beta   90.00
_cell.angle_gamma   90.00
#
_symmetry.space_group_name_H-M   'P 1'
#
loop_
_entity.id
_entity.type
_entity.pdbx_description
1 polymer ?
#
loop_
_entity_poly.entity_id
_entity_poly.type
_entity_poly.pdbx_seq_one_letter_code
_entity_poly.pdbx_strand_id
1 'polypeptide(L)'
;SITRTNDRSHDVIRSGMGRSPLFAGAIEGRGPRYCPSIEDKVHRFGDREGHQIFLEPEGLDTHLVYPNGISTSLPTDVQIDLVQSIDGLERAEIVQPGYAVEYEYADPRRLEPTLQHREVAGLFFAGQINGTTGYEEAAAQGLAAGLNAAAVALNLEGARFDRGTSYIGVMVDDLTLQGISEPYRMLTARSEYRLYLRADNAISRLGPLALELGVLDLDQAQRVSTHLEEKGVAASMLAEGVTGRELGISDTARRPLGEWARREDLLATVRARLPAGPANDEAIDDAIYAPYLSRLRDELAARSRDRALAIPSAFDFGAVPGLSNEMRERLVVAGPADLDQASRIPGITPAALSALHFTLARAAA
;
A
#
# COMPACT_ATOMS: atom_id res chain seq x y z
N SER A 1 -19.91 -2.28 -24.92
CA SER A 1 -20.53 -1.04 -25.45
C SER A 1 -20.47 0.06 -24.40
N ILE A 2 -20.65 1.32 -24.83
CA ILE A 2 -20.62 2.49 -23.93
C ILE A 2 -21.89 3.29 -24.17
N THR A 3 -22.53 3.72 -23.08
CA THR A 3 -23.64 4.68 -23.06
C THR A 3 -23.42 5.70 -21.93
N ARG A 4 -24.40 6.55 -21.63
CA ARG A 4 -24.30 7.60 -20.61
C ARG A 4 -25.65 7.82 -19.94
N THR A 5 -25.62 8.31 -18.72
CA THR A 5 -26.79 8.97 -18.10
C THR A 5 -27.08 10.27 -18.85
N ASN A 6 -28.30 10.75 -18.75
CA ASN A 6 -28.80 11.99 -19.35
C ASN A 6 -29.64 12.78 -18.32
N ASP A 7 -30.18 13.93 -18.68
CA ASP A 7 -30.97 14.78 -17.77
C ASP A 7 -32.16 14.02 -17.15
N ARG A 8 -32.85 13.21 -17.95
CA ARG A 8 -33.98 12.36 -17.48
C ARG A 8 -33.48 11.35 -16.42
N SER A 9 -32.32 10.72 -16.66
CA SER A 9 -31.71 9.82 -15.69
C SER A 9 -31.37 10.55 -14.38
N HIS A 10 -30.83 11.76 -14.48
CA HIS A 10 -30.49 12.57 -13.31
C HIS A 10 -31.73 13.00 -12.53
N ASP A 11 -32.85 13.32 -13.20
CA ASP A 11 -34.10 13.67 -12.52
C ASP A 11 -34.70 12.46 -11.78
N VAL A 12 -34.67 11.27 -12.39
CA VAL A 12 -35.08 10.01 -11.75
C VAL A 12 -34.22 9.79 -10.48
N ILE A 13 -32.89 9.91 -10.58
CA ILE A 13 -31.99 9.74 -9.45
C ILE A 13 -32.32 10.75 -8.33
N ARG A 14 -32.47 12.03 -8.67
CA ARG A 14 -32.79 13.09 -7.69
C ARG A 14 -34.10 12.82 -6.97
N SER A 15 -35.12 12.35 -7.67
CA SER A 15 -36.42 12.01 -7.09
C SER A 15 -36.35 10.85 -6.10
N GLY A 16 -35.42 9.91 -6.31
CA GLY A 16 -35.20 8.74 -5.47
C GLY A 16 -34.25 8.94 -4.30
N MET A 17 -33.48 10.03 -4.27
CA MET A 17 -32.40 10.23 -3.27
C MET A 17 -32.88 10.12 -1.81
N GLY A 18 -34.03 10.70 -1.48
CA GLY A 18 -34.58 10.64 -0.11
C GLY A 18 -34.98 9.23 0.35
N ARG A 19 -35.02 8.26 -0.58
CA ARG A 19 -35.33 6.85 -0.32
C ARG A 19 -34.07 5.94 -0.37
N SER A 20 -32.92 6.51 -0.75
CA SER A 20 -31.65 5.77 -0.75
C SER A 20 -31.15 5.58 0.70
N PRO A 21 -30.76 4.37 1.12
CA PRO A 21 -30.17 4.12 2.43
C PRO A 21 -28.94 4.98 2.73
N LEU A 22 -28.18 5.36 1.68
CA LEU A 22 -27.00 6.22 1.80
C LEU A 22 -27.34 7.65 2.21
N PHE A 23 -28.48 8.20 1.73
CA PHE A 23 -28.89 9.58 1.97
C PHE A 23 -29.95 9.69 3.06
N ALA A 24 -30.70 8.62 3.33
CA ALA A 24 -31.72 8.57 4.38
C ALA A 24 -31.16 8.33 5.79
N GLY A 25 -29.82 8.21 5.95
CA GLY A 25 -29.20 7.96 7.25
C GLY A 25 -29.44 6.56 7.82
N ALA A 26 -29.94 5.61 7.00
CA ALA A 26 -30.20 4.25 7.43
C ALA A 26 -28.91 3.40 7.62
N ILE A 27 -27.79 3.88 7.10
CA ILE A 27 -26.51 3.21 7.23
C ILE A 27 -25.64 3.99 8.20
N GLU A 28 -25.51 3.51 9.43
CA GLU A 28 -24.78 4.15 10.53
C GLU A 28 -23.28 3.78 10.59
N GLY A 29 -22.81 2.88 9.71
CA GLY A 29 -21.44 2.42 9.69
C GLY A 29 -20.42 3.56 9.59
N ARG A 30 -19.53 3.67 10.58
CA ARG A 30 -18.44 4.66 10.65
C ARG A 30 -17.26 4.33 9.74
N GLY A 31 -17.29 3.18 9.08
CA GLY A 31 -16.22 2.72 8.20
C GLY A 31 -16.09 3.55 6.94
N PRO A 32 -14.86 3.68 6.41
CA PRO A 32 -14.61 4.43 5.20
C PRO A 32 -15.25 3.74 3.98
N ARG A 33 -16.04 4.51 3.23
CA ARG A 33 -16.72 4.06 2.00
C ARG A 33 -16.09 4.73 0.80
N TYR A 34 -15.79 3.97 -0.24
CA TYR A 34 -15.15 4.53 -1.44
C TYR A 34 -15.87 4.21 -2.75
N CYS A 35 -16.97 3.45 -2.76
CA CYS A 35 -17.70 3.23 -3.99
C CYS A 35 -18.67 4.39 -4.22
N PRO A 36 -18.37 5.36 -5.13
CA PRO A 36 -19.30 6.43 -5.44
C PRO A 36 -20.47 5.82 -6.22
N SER A 37 -21.62 5.72 -5.58
CA SER A 37 -22.86 5.36 -6.24
C SER A 37 -23.23 6.40 -7.31
N ILE A 38 -24.12 6.05 -8.23
CA ILE A 38 -24.55 7.02 -9.24
C ILE A 38 -25.27 8.22 -8.60
N GLU A 39 -25.99 7.99 -7.50
CA GLU A 39 -26.63 9.07 -6.76
C GLU A 39 -25.62 10.01 -6.11
N ASP A 40 -24.48 9.51 -5.61
CA ASP A 40 -23.40 10.36 -5.09
C ASP A 40 -22.71 11.15 -6.20
N LYS A 41 -22.49 10.54 -7.38
CA LYS A 41 -21.95 11.23 -8.56
C LYS A 41 -22.87 12.37 -9.02
N VAL A 42 -24.19 12.12 -9.11
CA VAL A 42 -25.16 13.13 -9.50
C VAL A 42 -25.28 14.24 -8.44
N HIS A 43 -25.17 13.90 -7.16
CA HIS A 43 -25.17 14.87 -6.08
C HIS A 43 -23.95 15.82 -6.13
N ARG A 44 -22.75 15.26 -6.32
CA ARG A 44 -21.49 16.03 -6.32
C ARG A 44 -21.19 16.70 -7.65
N PHE A 45 -21.61 16.13 -8.76
CA PHE A 45 -21.25 16.55 -10.11
C PHE A 45 -22.49 16.68 -11.01
N GLY A 46 -23.59 17.21 -10.43
CA GLY A 46 -24.88 17.33 -11.11
C GLY A 46 -24.92 18.24 -12.33
N ASP A 47 -23.90 19.09 -12.50
CA ASP A 47 -23.76 20.00 -13.65
C ASP A 47 -23.17 19.30 -14.90
N ARG A 48 -22.77 18.03 -14.80
CA ARG A 48 -22.29 17.26 -15.94
C ARG A 48 -23.47 16.77 -16.78
N GLU A 49 -23.35 16.86 -18.10
CA GLU A 49 -24.34 16.39 -19.08
C GLU A 49 -24.65 14.87 -18.98
N GLY A 50 -23.75 14.08 -18.36
CA GLY A 50 -23.95 12.66 -18.13
C GLY A 50 -22.72 11.96 -17.59
N HIS A 51 -22.98 10.80 -16.96
CA HIS A 51 -21.94 9.90 -16.43
C HIS A 51 -21.83 8.69 -17.37
N GLN A 52 -20.59 8.32 -17.67
CA GLN A 52 -20.28 7.21 -18.57
C GLN A 52 -20.65 5.86 -17.95
N ILE A 53 -21.21 4.97 -18.78
CA ILE A 53 -21.62 3.62 -18.41
C ILE A 53 -21.01 2.65 -19.40
N PHE A 54 -20.32 1.63 -18.89
CA PHE A 54 -19.79 0.54 -19.70
C PHE A 54 -20.76 -0.64 -19.61
N LEU A 55 -21.23 -1.13 -20.76
CA LEU A 55 -22.08 -2.31 -20.84
C LEU A 55 -21.17 -3.51 -21.14
N GLU A 56 -20.94 -4.32 -20.12
CA GLU A 56 -19.98 -5.43 -20.11
C GLU A 56 -20.75 -6.76 -20.09
N PRO A 57 -20.67 -7.61 -21.14
CA PRO A 57 -21.21 -8.95 -21.07
C PRO A 57 -20.56 -9.76 -19.95
N GLU A 58 -21.34 -10.43 -19.10
CA GLU A 58 -20.82 -11.22 -17.99
C GLU A 58 -20.19 -12.55 -18.42
N GLY A 59 -20.41 -13.00 -19.64
CA GLY A 59 -19.82 -14.23 -20.16
C GLY A 59 -20.19 -14.47 -21.63
N LEU A 60 -19.58 -15.52 -22.18
CA LEU A 60 -19.82 -15.90 -23.60
C LEU A 60 -21.16 -16.65 -23.81
N ASP A 61 -21.64 -17.32 -22.76
CA ASP A 61 -22.80 -18.20 -22.80
C ASP A 61 -24.00 -17.61 -22.03
N THR A 62 -23.98 -16.33 -21.74
CA THR A 62 -25.07 -15.63 -21.04
C THR A 62 -25.46 -14.35 -21.74
N HIS A 63 -26.75 -13.97 -21.61
CA HIS A 63 -27.29 -12.70 -22.10
C HIS A 63 -27.20 -11.58 -21.04
N LEU A 64 -26.60 -11.86 -19.85
CA LEU A 64 -26.46 -10.88 -18.80
C LEU A 64 -25.41 -9.85 -19.17
N VAL A 65 -25.73 -8.60 -18.87
CA VAL A 65 -24.86 -7.45 -19.09
C VAL A 65 -24.72 -6.71 -17.78
N TYR A 66 -23.49 -6.50 -17.34
CA TYR A 66 -23.17 -5.69 -16.17
C TYR A 66 -23.02 -4.22 -16.58
N PRO A 67 -23.85 -3.30 -16.05
CA PRO A 67 -23.75 -1.88 -16.35
C PRO A 67 -22.75 -1.19 -15.40
N ASN A 68 -21.47 -1.25 -15.73
CA ASN A 68 -20.42 -0.65 -14.94
C ASN A 68 -20.52 0.89 -14.96
N GLY A 69 -20.50 1.50 -13.78
CA GLY A 69 -20.55 2.96 -13.61
C GLY A 69 -21.83 3.51 -13.00
N ILE A 70 -22.86 2.67 -12.82
CA ILE A 70 -24.15 3.03 -12.19
C ILE A 70 -24.45 2.22 -10.94
N SER A 71 -23.43 1.85 -10.17
CA SER A 71 -23.66 1.27 -8.83
C SER A 71 -24.63 2.15 -8.04
N THR A 72 -25.65 1.55 -7.44
CA THR A 72 -26.73 2.29 -6.79
C THR A 72 -27.32 1.52 -5.61
N SER A 73 -27.79 2.28 -4.61
CA SER A 73 -28.60 1.79 -3.50
C SER A 73 -30.06 2.32 -3.53
N LEU A 74 -30.44 2.94 -4.63
CA LEU A 74 -31.82 3.41 -4.82
C LEU A 74 -32.82 2.26 -4.78
N PRO A 75 -34.07 2.49 -4.39
CA PRO A 75 -35.12 1.47 -4.47
C PRO A 75 -35.30 0.88 -5.85
N THR A 76 -35.71 -0.39 -5.94
CA THR A 76 -35.83 -1.14 -7.19
C THR A 76 -36.69 -0.45 -8.26
N ASP A 77 -37.78 0.18 -7.86
CA ASP A 77 -38.66 0.93 -8.78
C ASP A 77 -37.90 2.11 -9.42
N VAL A 78 -37.09 2.84 -8.61
CA VAL A 78 -36.28 3.95 -9.13
C VAL A 78 -35.14 3.43 -10.02
N GLN A 79 -34.58 2.27 -9.71
CA GLN A 79 -33.54 1.64 -10.55
C GLN A 79 -34.09 1.25 -11.92
N ILE A 80 -35.32 0.74 -12.00
CA ILE A 80 -35.98 0.39 -13.26
C ILE A 80 -36.15 1.67 -14.11
N ASP A 81 -36.70 2.73 -13.52
CA ASP A 81 -36.91 3.99 -14.22
C ASP A 81 -35.57 4.61 -14.66
N LEU A 82 -34.53 4.53 -13.80
CA LEU A 82 -33.18 4.98 -14.12
C LEU A 82 -32.62 4.25 -15.34
N VAL A 83 -32.60 2.91 -15.33
CA VAL A 83 -32.03 2.11 -16.42
C VAL A 83 -32.78 2.37 -17.71
N GLN A 84 -34.09 2.40 -17.67
CA GLN A 84 -34.94 2.63 -18.84
C GLN A 84 -34.93 4.07 -19.34
N SER A 85 -34.38 5.01 -18.57
CA SER A 85 -34.16 6.39 -19.02
C SER A 85 -32.88 6.56 -19.85
N ILE A 86 -31.99 5.56 -19.86
CA ILE A 86 -30.70 5.60 -20.54
C ILE A 86 -30.83 5.19 -21.97
N ASP A 87 -30.22 5.94 -22.90
CA ASP A 87 -30.28 5.66 -24.33
C ASP A 87 -29.75 4.27 -24.66
N GLY A 88 -30.58 3.47 -25.36
CA GLY A 88 -30.32 2.09 -25.74
C GLY A 88 -30.68 1.05 -24.67
N LEU A 89 -31.18 1.46 -23.50
CA LEU A 89 -31.62 0.59 -22.43
C LEU A 89 -33.11 0.70 -22.11
N GLU A 90 -33.91 1.33 -22.97
CA GLU A 90 -35.34 1.62 -22.79
C GLU A 90 -36.19 0.36 -22.55
N ARG A 91 -35.69 -0.80 -22.99
CA ARG A 91 -36.36 -2.10 -22.85
C ARG A 91 -35.55 -3.09 -22.01
N ALA A 92 -34.54 -2.60 -21.28
CA ALA A 92 -33.74 -3.47 -20.44
C ALA A 92 -34.57 -3.96 -19.23
N GLU A 93 -34.37 -5.21 -18.85
CA GLU A 93 -34.92 -5.82 -17.65
C GLU A 93 -33.82 -6.02 -16.63
N ILE A 94 -34.07 -5.56 -15.41
CA ILE A 94 -33.12 -5.76 -14.30
C ILE A 94 -33.36 -7.15 -13.73
N VAL A 95 -32.38 -8.04 -13.90
CA VAL A 95 -32.41 -9.39 -13.33
C VAL A 95 -32.05 -9.35 -11.85
N GLN A 96 -31.05 -8.54 -11.49
CA GLN A 96 -30.60 -8.32 -10.13
C GLN A 96 -30.50 -6.82 -9.86
N PRO A 97 -31.33 -6.26 -8.98
CA PRO A 97 -31.20 -4.86 -8.56
C PRO A 97 -29.89 -4.61 -7.83
N GLY A 98 -29.36 -3.39 -7.96
CA GLY A 98 -28.29 -2.89 -7.11
C GLY A 98 -28.73 -2.81 -5.64
N TYR A 99 -27.79 -2.92 -4.74
CA TYR A 99 -28.04 -2.93 -3.30
C TYR A 99 -26.99 -2.10 -2.56
N ALA A 100 -27.37 -1.60 -1.39
CA ALA A 100 -26.44 -0.94 -0.49
C ALA A 100 -25.50 -1.98 0.16
N VAL A 101 -24.22 -1.63 0.24
CA VAL A 101 -23.25 -2.43 0.97
C VAL A 101 -22.84 -1.65 2.21
N GLU A 102 -22.99 -2.27 3.37
CA GLU A 102 -22.49 -1.78 4.64
C GLU A 102 -21.26 -2.59 5.04
N TYR A 103 -20.22 -1.87 5.50
CA TYR A 103 -18.97 -2.49 5.91
C TYR A 103 -18.80 -2.36 7.41
N GLU A 104 -18.49 -3.46 8.06
CA GLU A 104 -17.98 -3.44 9.41
C GLU A 104 -16.57 -2.84 9.43
N TYR A 105 -16.26 -2.11 10.49
CA TYR A 105 -14.99 -1.42 10.67
C TYR A 105 -14.44 -1.66 12.07
N ALA A 106 -13.20 -2.11 12.14
CA ALA A 106 -12.42 -2.18 13.35
C ALA A 106 -11.26 -1.18 13.28
N ASP A 107 -11.05 -0.40 14.35
CA ASP A 107 -9.96 0.57 14.40
C ASP A 107 -8.61 -0.16 14.33
N PRO A 108 -7.81 0.02 13.25
CA PRO A 108 -6.56 -0.71 13.06
C PRO A 108 -5.48 -0.36 14.09
N ARG A 109 -5.62 0.72 14.86
CA ARG A 109 -4.73 1.02 15.99
C ARG A 109 -4.81 -0.01 17.12
N ARG A 110 -5.88 -0.83 17.13
CA ARG A 110 -5.99 -1.98 18.04
C ARG A 110 -5.21 -3.20 17.57
N LEU A 111 -4.53 -3.11 16.44
CA LEU A 111 -3.72 -4.20 15.91
C LEU A 111 -2.24 -3.97 16.21
N GLU A 112 -1.53 -5.08 16.40
CA GLU A 112 -0.08 -5.11 16.38
C GLU A 112 0.43 -4.97 14.92
N PRO A 113 1.72 -4.66 14.70
CA PRO A 113 2.31 -4.67 13.36
C PRO A 113 2.21 -6.02 12.63
N THR A 114 1.89 -7.08 13.33
CA THR A 114 1.57 -8.42 12.80
C THR A 114 0.14 -8.54 12.29
N LEU A 115 -0.68 -7.50 12.46
CA LEU A 115 -2.14 -7.46 12.25
C LEU A 115 -2.94 -8.35 13.21
N GLN A 116 -2.33 -8.84 14.30
CA GLN A 116 -3.02 -9.48 15.41
C GLN A 116 -3.68 -8.43 16.31
N HIS A 117 -4.89 -8.73 16.78
CA HIS A 117 -5.60 -7.87 17.74
C HIS A 117 -4.86 -7.85 19.08
N ARG A 118 -4.62 -6.64 19.64
CA ARG A 118 -3.83 -6.45 20.88
C ARG A 118 -4.45 -7.14 22.11
N GLU A 119 -5.78 -7.17 22.17
CA GLU A 119 -6.51 -7.69 23.33
C GLU A 119 -6.99 -9.13 23.14
N VAL A 120 -7.03 -9.66 21.91
CA VAL A 120 -7.55 -10.99 21.59
C VAL A 120 -6.46 -11.78 20.88
N ALA A 121 -5.76 -12.61 21.63
CA ALA A 121 -4.70 -13.45 21.07
C ALA A 121 -5.23 -14.41 20.00
N GLY A 122 -4.50 -14.54 18.90
CA GLY A 122 -4.87 -15.42 17.77
C GLY A 122 -5.92 -14.83 16.82
N LEU A 123 -6.44 -13.62 17.08
CA LEU A 123 -7.35 -12.93 16.17
C LEU A 123 -6.58 -11.96 15.28
N PHE A 124 -6.71 -12.12 13.96
CA PHE A 124 -6.06 -11.26 12.95
C PHE A 124 -7.10 -10.63 12.05
N PHE A 125 -6.90 -9.37 11.68
CA PHE A 125 -7.76 -8.65 10.73
C PHE A 125 -7.00 -8.26 9.47
N ALA A 126 -7.68 -8.35 8.31
CA ALA A 126 -7.11 -7.97 7.04
C ALA A 126 -8.19 -7.44 6.08
N GLY A 127 -7.82 -6.47 5.24
CA GLY A 127 -8.70 -5.94 4.21
C GLY A 127 -9.61 -4.82 4.70
N GLN A 128 -10.83 -4.78 4.19
CA GLN A 128 -11.76 -3.66 4.38
C GLN A 128 -12.14 -3.42 5.84
N ILE A 129 -12.15 -4.44 6.68
CA ILE A 129 -12.43 -4.30 8.11
C ILE A 129 -11.44 -3.36 8.80
N ASN A 130 -10.22 -3.24 8.27
CA ASN A 130 -9.20 -2.30 8.74
C ASN A 130 -9.31 -0.91 8.06
N GLY A 131 -10.38 -0.70 7.26
CA GLY A 131 -10.65 0.58 6.61
C GLY A 131 -9.89 0.85 5.32
N THR A 132 -9.34 -0.17 4.68
CA THR A 132 -8.75 -0.08 3.35
C THR A 132 -9.78 -0.40 2.27
N THR A 133 -9.60 0.11 1.05
CA THR A 133 -10.60 -0.02 -0.03
C THR A 133 -10.05 -0.55 -1.35
N GLY A 134 -8.79 -0.96 -1.42
CA GLY A 134 -8.19 -1.51 -2.63
C GLY A 134 -8.03 -3.03 -2.57
N TYR A 135 -8.02 -3.68 -3.74
CA TYR A 135 -7.73 -5.11 -3.85
C TYR A 135 -6.31 -5.44 -3.41
N GLU A 136 -5.35 -4.61 -3.81
CA GLU A 136 -3.94 -4.74 -3.48
C GLU A 136 -3.70 -4.57 -1.98
N GLU A 137 -4.38 -3.61 -1.36
CA GLU A 137 -4.32 -3.40 0.09
C GLU A 137 -4.88 -4.62 0.85
N ALA A 138 -5.98 -5.19 0.38
CA ALA A 138 -6.58 -6.37 1.01
C ALA A 138 -5.68 -7.60 0.85
N ALA A 139 -5.11 -7.81 -0.34
CA ALA A 139 -4.18 -8.92 -0.60
C ALA A 139 -2.91 -8.82 0.25
N ALA A 140 -2.33 -7.61 0.35
CA ALA A 140 -1.12 -7.37 1.14
C ALA A 140 -1.36 -7.58 2.64
N GLN A 141 -2.49 -7.11 3.17
CA GLN A 141 -2.88 -7.37 4.57
C GLN A 141 -3.17 -8.85 4.79
N GLY A 142 -3.87 -9.50 3.86
CA GLY A 142 -4.16 -10.93 3.92
C GLY A 142 -2.89 -11.78 3.97
N LEU A 143 -1.87 -11.42 3.16
CA LEU A 143 -0.55 -12.04 3.21
C LEU A 143 0.11 -11.84 4.57
N ALA A 144 0.18 -10.60 5.06
CA ALA A 144 0.83 -10.29 6.34
C ALA A 144 0.13 -10.96 7.52
N ALA A 145 -1.20 -10.87 7.59
CA ALA A 145 -1.99 -11.50 8.64
C ALA A 145 -1.92 -13.03 8.58
N GLY A 146 -2.00 -13.61 7.37
CA GLY A 146 -1.94 -15.06 7.16
C GLY A 146 -0.59 -15.65 7.55
N LEU A 147 0.53 -15.02 7.18
CA LEU A 147 1.87 -15.43 7.59
C LEU A 147 2.02 -15.41 9.11
N ASN A 148 1.55 -14.35 9.76
CA ASN A 148 1.65 -14.21 11.20
C ASN A 148 0.69 -15.14 11.95
N ALA A 149 -0.50 -15.37 11.44
CA ALA A 149 -1.43 -16.35 11.99
C ALA A 149 -0.86 -17.78 11.91
N ALA A 150 -0.27 -18.14 10.78
CA ALA A 150 0.43 -19.42 10.61
C ALA A 150 1.62 -19.56 11.58
N ALA A 151 2.41 -18.50 11.72
CA ALA A 151 3.54 -18.49 12.66
C ALA A 151 3.09 -18.74 14.09
N VAL A 152 2.01 -18.06 14.54
CA VAL A 152 1.43 -18.30 15.87
C VAL A 152 0.93 -19.74 16.01
N ALA A 153 0.22 -20.26 15.02
CA ALA A 153 -0.31 -21.64 15.07
C ALA A 153 0.79 -22.72 15.08
N LEU A 154 1.92 -22.41 14.43
CA LEU A 154 3.07 -23.34 14.33
C LEU A 154 4.15 -23.06 15.40
N ASN A 155 3.93 -22.06 16.26
CA ASN A 155 4.91 -21.61 17.27
C ASN A 155 6.25 -21.20 16.64
N LEU A 156 6.18 -20.46 15.50
CA LEU A 156 7.31 -19.89 14.79
C LEU A 156 7.39 -18.39 15.02
N GLU A 157 8.51 -17.79 14.63
CA GLU A 157 8.65 -16.34 14.61
C GLU A 157 7.82 -15.73 13.47
N GLY A 158 7.08 -14.65 13.78
CA GLY A 158 6.23 -13.97 12.82
C GLY A 158 7.00 -13.05 11.87
N ALA A 159 6.40 -12.78 10.71
CA ALA A 159 6.94 -11.86 9.73
C ALA A 159 6.64 -10.40 10.12
N ARG A 160 7.66 -9.53 10.09
CA ARG A 160 7.52 -8.08 10.21
C ARG A 160 7.91 -7.42 8.90
N PHE A 161 6.98 -6.68 8.33
CA PHE A 161 7.22 -5.89 7.13
C PHE A 161 7.65 -4.48 7.52
N ASP A 162 8.83 -4.10 7.05
CA ASP A 162 9.42 -2.80 7.31
C ASP A 162 8.96 -1.77 6.27
N ARG A 163 8.53 -0.57 6.73
CA ARG A 163 8.15 0.53 5.82
C ARG A 163 9.33 1.05 4.98
N GLY A 164 10.57 0.84 5.39
CA GLY A 164 11.76 1.18 4.62
C GLY A 164 12.03 0.21 3.48
N THR A 165 11.48 -1.02 3.54
CA THR A 165 11.75 -2.09 2.56
C THR A 165 10.52 -2.56 1.80
N SER A 166 9.30 -2.21 2.22
CA SER A 166 8.08 -2.65 1.53
C SER A 166 6.91 -1.68 1.67
N TYR A 167 6.06 -1.63 0.63
CA TYR A 167 4.78 -0.93 0.71
C TYR A 167 3.80 -1.62 1.67
N ILE A 168 3.91 -2.93 1.87
CA ILE A 168 3.17 -3.65 2.91
C ILE A 168 3.51 -3.05 4.27
N GLY A 169 4.80 -2.86 4.55
CA GLY A 169 5.27 -2.23 5.78
C GLY A 169 4.79 -0.79 5.94
N VAL A 170 4.80 0.02 4.86
CA VAL A 170 4.24 1.38 4.90
C VAL A 170 2.78 1.35 5.29
N MET A 171 1.97 0.50 4.65
CA MET A 171 0.53 0.40 4.91
C MET A 171 0.23 -0.08 6.33
N VAL A 172 0.87 -1.15 6.78
CA VAL A 172 0.67 -1.71 8.12
C VAL A 172 1.03 -0.66 9.19
N ASP A 173 2.13 0.04 9.01
CA ASP A 173 2.59 1.07 9.93
C ASP A 173 1.63 2.27 9.96
N ASP A 174 1.18 2.76 8.79
CA ASP A 174 0.20 3.84 8.72
C ASP A 174 -1.11 3.46 9.42
N LEU A 175 -1.62 2.26 9.18
CA LEU A 175 -2.86 1.77 9.78
C LEU A 175 -2.75 1.62 11.30
N THR A 176 -1.70 0.98 11.79
CA THR A 176 -1.58 0.62 13.21
C THR A 176 -1.13 1.77 14.10
N LEU A 177 -0.40 2.76 13.56
CA LEU A 177 0.05 3.93 14.33
C LEU A 177 -0.88 5.14 14.21
N GLN A 178 -1.31 5.46 12.98
CA GLN A 178 -2.08 6.68 12.73
C GLN A 178 -3.59 6.42 12.75
N GLY A 179 -3.99 5.19 12.46
CA GLY A 179 -5.39 4.89 12.16
C GLY A 179 -5.84 5.55 10.87
N ILE A 180 -7.14 5.61 10.67
CA ILE A 180 -7.74 6.20 9.48
C ILE A 180 -8.89 7.12 9.83
N SER A 181 -9.02 8.23 9.09
CA SER A 181 -10.17 9.13 9.12
C SER A 181 -10.98 9.07 7.82
N GLU A 182 -10.42 8.51 6.78
CA GLU A 182 -10.99 8.33 5.44
C GLU A 182 -10.53 6.98 4.86
N PRO A 183 -11.15 6.47 3.76
CA PRO A 183 -10.73 5.21 3.14
C PRO A 183 -9.24 5.21 2.80
N TYR A 184 -8.49 4.28 3.39
CA TYR A 184 -7.06 4.17 3.13
C TYR A 184 -6.80 3.59 1.74
N ARG A 185 -5.97 4.28 0.96
CA ARG A 185 -5.40 3.82 -0.30
C ARG A 185 -3.89 3.93 -0.24
N MET A 186 -3.22 2.87 -0.72
CA MET A 186 -1.77 2.85 -0.84
C MET A 186 -1.34 3.65 -2.07
N LEU A 187 -0.75 4.80 -1.82
CA LEU A 187 -0.14 5.65 -2.84
C LEU A 187 1.37 5.66 -2.63
N THR A 188 2.14 5.65 -3.72
CA THR A 188 3.61 5.70 -3.64
C THR A 188 4.12 6.93 -2.87
N ALA A 189 3.34 8.02 -2.87
CA ALA A 189 3.65 9.24 -2.12
C ALA A 189 3.62 9.06 -0.58
N ARG A 190 3.03 7.96 -0.06
CA ARG A 190 3.04 7.65 1.37
C ARG A 190 4.39 7.14 1.86
N SER A 191 5.26 6.70 0.96
CA SER A 191 6.60 6.23 1.30
C SER A 191 7.64 7.33 1.13
N GLU A 192 8.45 7.52 2.15
CA GLU A 192 9.64 8.37 2.13
C GLU A 192 10.74 7.78 1.22
N TYR A 193 10.72 6.46 1.03
CA TYR A 193 11.74 5.69 0.31
C TYR A 193 11.30 5.20 -1.08
N ARG A 194 10.37 5.90 -1.72
CA ARG A 194 9.77 5.46 -3.01
C ARG A 194 10.79 5.20 -4.14
N LEU A 195 11.96 5.85 -4.14
CA LEU A 195 13.05 5.55 -5.08
C LEU A 195 13.71 4.19 -4.80
N TYR A 196 13.66 3.74 -3.55
CA TYR A 196 14.13 2.42 -3.16
C TYR A 196 13.05 1.35 -3.32
N LEU A 197 11.78 1.71 -3.13
CA LEU A 197 10.63 0.79 -3.22
C LEU A 197 10.05 0.75 -4.63
N ARG A 198 10.82 0.23 -5.59
CA ARG A 198 10.39 0.08 -6.99
C ARG A 198 9.77 -1.29 -7.23
N ALA A 199 8.93 -1.41 -8.27
CA ALA A 199 8.34 -2.68 -8.67
C ALA A 199 9.37 -3.68 -9.22
N ASP A 200 10.35 -3.15 -9.99
CA ASP A 200 11.42 -3.93 -10.61
C ASP A 200 12.33 -4.64 -9.60
N ASN A 201 12.54 -4.05 -8.41
CA ASN A 201 13.42 -4.60 -7.38
C ASN A 201 12.69 -5.33 -6.23
N ALA A 202 11.42 -5.65 -6.40
CA ALA A 202 10.63 -6.33 -5.36
C ALA A 202 11.23 -7.69 -4.97
N ILE A 203 11.72 -8.45 -5.95
CA ILE A 203 12.37 -9.75 -5.70
C ILE A 203 13.62 -9.58 -4.85
N SER A 204 14.46 -8.60 -5.15
CA SER A 204 15.70 -8.36 -4.38
C SER A 204 15.44 -7.86 -2.97
N ARG A 205 14.33 -7.14 -2.73
CA ARG A 205 13.99 -6.61 -1.40
C ARG A 205 13.28 -7.61 -0.51
N LEU A 206 12.35 -8.39 -1.06
CA LEU A 206 11.46 -9.26 -0.29
C LEU A 206 11.81 -10.75 -0.45
N GLY A 207 12.52 -11.13 -1.52
CA GLY A 207 12.94 -12.51 -1.75
C GLY A 207 13.77 -13.10 -0.61
N PRO A 208 14.78 -12.39 -0.06
CA PRO A 208 15.54 -12.88 1.10
C PRO A 208 14.64 -13.20 2.30
N LEU A 209 13.70 -12.30 2.63
CA LEU A 209 12.73 -12.54 3.71
C LEU A 209 11.84 -13.75 3.42
N ALA A 210 11.36 -13.90 2.19
CA ALA A 210 10.51 -15.02 1.81
C ALA A 210 11.25 -16.38 1.86
N LEU A 211 12.55 -16.39 1.51
CA LEU A 211 13.43 -17.57 1.67
C LEU A 211 13.64 -17.90 3.15
N GLU A 212 13.92 -16.91 3.98
CA GLU A 212 14.11 -17.07 5.42
C GLU A 212 12.87 -17.63 6.11
N LEU A 213 11.70 -17.13 5.75
CA LEU A 213 10.41 -17.58 6.27
C LEU A 213 9.98 -18.96 5.73
N GLY A 214 10.66 -19.50 4.70
CA GLY A 214 10.33 -20.80 4.12
C GLY A 214 8.95 -20.87 3.46
N VAL A 215 8.44 -19.73 2.93
CA VAL A 215 7.08 -19.61 2.37
C VAL A 215 7.03 -19.78 0.85
N LEU A 216 8.16 -20.04 0.22
CA LEU A 216 8.28 -20.28 -1.20
C LEU A 216 8.35 -21.80 -1.50
N ASP A 217 7.73 -22.22 -2.58
CA ASP A 217 8.00 -23.56 -3.11
C ASP A 217 9.42 -23.64 -3.71
N LEU A 218 9.84 -24.85 -4.08
CA LEU A 218 11.20 -25.08 -4.57
C LEU A 218 11.52 -24.29 -5.84
N ASP A 219 10.55 -24.15 -6.75
CA ASP A 219 10.71 -23.45 -8.01
C ASP A 219 10.76 -21.92 -7.79
N GLN A 220 9.92 -21.40 -6.91
CA GLN A 220 9.95 -20.00 -6.51
C GLN A 220 11.26 -19.66 -5.78
N ALA A 221 11.70 -20.49 -4.85
CA ALA A 221 12.95 -20.30 -4.12
C ALA A 221 14.16 -20.30 -5.07
N GLN A 222 14.17 -21.21 -6.04
CA GLN A 222 15.23 -21.26 -7.06
C GLN A 222 15.23 -19.99 -7.92
N ARG A 223 14.06 -19.50 -8.36
CA ARG A 223 13.96 -18.27 -9.15
C ARG A 223 14.45 -17.05 -8.37
N VAL A 224 14.11 -16.92 -7.09
CA VAL A 224 14.61 -15.85 -6.23
C VAL A 224 16.13 -15.94 -6.11
N SER A 225 16.68 -17.12 -5.81
CA SER A 225 18.12 -17.31 -5.65
C SER A 225 18.88 -16.99 -6.94
N THR A 226 18.39 -17.47 -8.09
CA THR A 226 18.98 -17.17 -9.41
C THR A 226 18.96 -15.68 -9.69
N HIS A 227 17.84 -14.99 -9.43
CA HIS A 227 17.73 -13.54 -9.64
C HIS A 227 18.76 -12.77 -8.79
N LEU A 228 18.92 -13.15 -7.52
CA LEU A 228 19.89 -12.52 -6.62
C LEU A 228 21.35 -12.75 -7.07
N GLU A 229 21.66 -13.95 -7.52
CA GLU A 229 22.99 -14.31 -8.06
C GLU A 229 23.29 -13.50 -9.33
N GLU A 230 22.38 -13.51 -10.31
CA GLU A 230 22.53 -12.76 -11.56
C GLU A 230 22.71 -11.26 -11.31
N LYS A 231 21.90 -10.69 -10.42
CA LYS A 231 22.04 -9.29 -10.01
C LYS A 231 23.39 -9.02 -9.37
N GLY A 232 23.90 -9.93 -8.53
CA GLY A 232 25.22 -9.81 -7.92
C GLY A 232 26.35 -9.80 -8.95
N VAL A 233 26.26 -10.65 -9.97
CA VAL A 233 27.21 -10.68 -11.10
C VAL A 233 27.14 -9.36 -11.87
N ALA A 234 25.94 -8.90 -12.23
CA ALA A 234 25.74 -7.63 -12.95
C ALA A 234 26.29 -6.43 -12.15
N ALA A 235 26.04 -6.39 -10.84
CA ALA A 235 26.57 -5.34 -9.97
C ALA A 235 28.11 -5.33 -9.96
N SER A 236 28.74 -6.50 -9.98
CA SER A 236 30.20 -6.64 -10.07
C SER A 236 30.73 -6.11 -11.42
N MET A 237 30.07 -6.46 -12.53
CA MET A 237 30.42 -5.94 -13.85
C MET A 237 30.25 -4.39 -13.94
N LEU A 238 29.20 -3.86 -13.35
CA LEU A 238 28.93 -2.40 -13.30
C LEU A 238 29.93 -1.66 -12.41
N ALA A 239 30.57 -2.32 -11.47
CA ALA A 239 31.64 -1.75 -10.63
C ALA A 239 33.00 -1.71 -11.35
N GLU A 240 33.18 -2.46 -12.45
CA GLU A 240 34.43 -2.44 -13.22
C GLU A 240 34.73 -1.05 -13.76
N GLY A 241 35.99 -0.64 -13.58
CA GLY A 241 36.46 0.66 -14.10
C GLY A 241 36.71 0.59 -15.60
N VAL A 242 36.03 1.43 -16.38
CA VAL A 242 36.21 1.60 -17.83
C VAL A 242 36.41 3.05 -18.18
N THR A 243 37.10 3.32 -19.31
CA THR A 243 37.26 4.66 -19.86
C THR A 243 36.14 4.95 -20.85
N GLY A 244 35.86 6.24 -21.09
CA GLY A 244 34.91 6.64 -22.13
C GLY A 244 35.36 6.20 -23.54
N ARG A 245 36.68 6.07 -23.79
CA ARG A 245 37.21 5.53 -25.05
C ARG A 245 36.77 4.11 -25.32
N GLU A 246 36.73 3.27 -24.27
CA GLU A 246 36.25 1.90 -24.36
C GLU A 246 34.74 1.83 -24.64
N LEU A 247 34.02 2.95 -24.45
CA LEU A 247 32.60 3.11 -24.74
C LEU A 247 32.33 3.93 -26.03
N GLY A 248 33.39 4.29 -26.77
CA GLY A 248 33.29 4.98 -28.06
C GLY A 248 33.23 6.54 -28.00
N ILE A 249 33.58 7.13 -26.84
CA ILE A 249 33.67 8.60 -26.67
C ILE A 249 35.11 9.05 -26.36
N SER A 250 35.40 10.33 -26.46
CA SER A 250 36.75 10.89 -26.25
C SER A 250 37.20 10.99 -24.79
N ASP A 251 36.34 10.74 -23.81
CA ASP A 251 36.66 10.83 -22.39
C ASP A 251 37.64 9.72 -21.98
N THR A 252 38.76 10.10 -21.33
CA THR A 252 39.80 9.17 -20.87
C THR A 252 39.73 8.88 -19.39
N ALA A 253 38.81 9.49 -18.65
CA ALA A 253 38.63 9.24 -17.26
C ALA A 253 38.16 7.78 -17.03
N ARG A 254 38.80 7.08 -16.08
CA ARG A 254 38.40 5.73 -15.69
C ARG A 254 37.39 5.82 -14.56
N ARG A 255 36.17 5.33 -14.81
CA ARG A 255 35.04 5.32 -13.86
C ARG A 255 34.37 3.97 -13.86
N PRO A 256 33.63 3.58 -12.80
CA PRO A 256 32.76 2.41 -12.84
C PRO A 256 31.82 2.41 -14.05
N LEU A 257 31.64 1.26 -14.69
CA LEU A 257 30.74 1.13 -15.84
C LEU A 257 29.32 1.64 -15.53
N GLY A 258 28.82 1.41 -14.30
CA GLY A 258 27.51 1.88 -13.83
C GLY A 258 27.41 3.42 -13.73
N GLU A 259 28.52 4.15 -13.60
CA GLU A 259 28.49 5.62 -13.66
C GLU A 259 28.24 6.13 -15.07
N TRP A 260 28.73 5.42 -16.07
CA TRP A 260 28.49 5.75 -17.47
C TRP A 260 27.05 5.52 -17.89
N ALA A 261 26.33 4.56 -17.24
CA ALA A 261 24.89 4.32 -17.46
C ALA A 261 24.01 5.54 -17.15
N ARG A 262 24.49 6.48 -16.34
CA ARG A 262 23.76 7.74 -16.03
C ARG A 262 23.72 8.73 -17.19
N ARG A 263 24.50 8.48 -18.22
CA ARG A 263 24.48 9.25 -19.46
C ARG A 263 23.53 8.57 -20.44
N GLU A 264 22.53 9.31 -20.88
CA GLU A 264 21.50 8.79 -21.81
C GLU A 264 22.09 8.25 -23.11
N ASP A 265 23.11 8.94 -23.65
CA ASP A 265 23.82 8.58 -24.89
C ASP A 265 24.65 7.29 -24.74
N LEU A 266 25.01 6.88 -23.55
CA LEU A 266 25.80 5.65 -23.28
C LEU A 266 25.00 4.51 -22.64
N LEU A 267 23.78 4.74 -22.20
CA LEU A 267 22.97 3.73 -21.53
C LEU A 267 22.81 2.46 -22.36
N ALA A 268 22.51 2.61 -23.66
CA ALA A 268 22.38 1.46 -24.56
C ALA A 268 23.70 0.67 -24.70
N THR A 269 24.84 1.38 -24.75
CA THR A 269 26.17 0.78 -24.84
C THR A 269 26.54 0.05 -23.56
N VAL A 270 26.20 0.59 -22.39
CA VAL A 270 26.39 -0.08 -21.10
C VAL A 270 25.50 -1.30 -20.99
N ARG A 271 24.22 -1.17 -21.34
CA ARG A 271 23.25 -2.28 -21.32
C ARG A 271 23.69 -3.46 -22.21
N ALA A 272 24.27 -3.17 -23.38
CA ALA A 272 24.78 -4.20 -24.28
C ALA A 272 26.00 -4.97 -23.76
N ARG A 273 26.63 -4.52 -22.66
CA ARG A 273 27.75 -5.24 -22.02
C ARG A 273 27.30 -6.23 -20.95
N LEU A 274 26.05 -6.20 -20.56
CA LEU A 274 25.48 -7.14 -19.61
C LEU A 274 24.58 -8.15 -20.35
N PRO A 275 24.39 -9.36 -19.81
CA PRO A 275 23.38 -10.28 -20.31
C PRO A 275 21.99 -9.61 -20.25
N ALA A 276 21.09 -10.00 -21.15
CA ALA A 276 19.70 -9.52 -21.08
C ALA A 276 18.96 -10.26 -19.95
N GLY A 277 18.17 -9.53 -19.17
CA GLY A 277 17.34 -10.13 -18.15
C GLY A 277 16.95 -9.15 -17.02
N PRO A 278 15.87 -9.44 -16.29
CA PRO A 278 15.32 -8.54 -15.29
C PRO A 278 16.29 -8.21 -14.14
N ALA A 279 17.12 -9.16 -13.71
CA ALA A 279 18.12 -8.95 -12.67
C ALA A 279 19.22 -7.96 -13.11
N ASN A 280 19.64 -8.05 -14.38
CA ASN A 280 20.64 -7.16 -14.96
C ASN A 280 20.07 -5.76 -15.19
N ASP A 281 18.81 -5.65 -15.65
CA ASP A 281 18.10 -4.38 -15.78
C ASP A 281 17.96 -3.70 -14.41
N GLU A 282 17.58 -4.41 -13.37
CA GLU A 282 17.52 -3.92 -11.99
C GLU A 282 18.89 -3.41 -11.52
N ALA A 283 19.98 -4.11 -11.80
CA ALA A 283 21.34 -3.69 -11.43
C ALA A 283 21.73 -2.39 -12.14
N ILE A 284 21.36 -2.22 -13.41
CA ILE A 284 21.59 -0.97 -14.17
C ILE A 284 20.81 0.17 -13.54
N ASP A 285 19.53 -0.02 -13.24
CA ASP A 285 18.70 1.00 -12.61
C ASP A 285 19.22 1.39 -11.21
N ASP A 286 19.68 0.41 -10.42
CA ASP A 286 20.36 0.69 -9.15
C ASP A 286 21.63 1.51 -9.33
N ALA A 287 22.41 1.29 -10.40
CA ALA A 287 23.61 2.07 -10.70
C ALA A 287 23.27 3.51 -11.14
N ILE A 288 22.19 3.69 -11.90
CA ILE A 288 21.68 5.02 -12.30
C ILE A 288 21.24 5.80 -11.06
N TYR A 289 20.48 5.17 -10.16
CA TYR A 289 19.99 5.81 -8.95
C TYR A 289 20.97 5.80 -7.77
N ALA A 290 22.15 5.18 -7.90
CA ALA A 290 23.11 5.01 -6.80
C ALA A 290 23.41 6.29 -5.99
N PRO A 291 23.56 7.50 -6.57
CA PRO A 291 23.81 8.72 -5.78
C PRO A 291 22.68 9.05 -4.79
N TYR A 292 21.45 8.72 -5.16
CA TYR A 292 20.26 8.93 -4.32
C TYR A 292 20.07 7.77 -3.33
N LEU A 293 20.31 6.54 -3.78
CA LEU A 293 20.16 5.34 -2.97
C LEU A 293 21.19 5.24 -1.84
N SER A 294 22.42 5.75 -2.02
CA SER A 294 23.42 5.75 -0.94
C SER A 294 22.93 6.56 0.26
N ARG A 295 22.42 7.77 0.02
CA ARG A 295 21.86 8.61 1.08
C ARG A 295 20.67 7.96 1.77
N LEU A 296 19.76 7.35 0.99
CA LEU A 296 18.60 6.64 1.55
C LEU A 296 19.02 5.43 2.41
N ARG A 297 20.07 4.70 2.01
CA ARG A 297 20.62 3.58 2.82
C ARG A 297 21.17 4.05 4.14
N ASP A 298 21.86 5.19 4.17
CA ASP A 298 22.37 5.77 5.42
C ASP A 298 21.23 6.18 6.36
N GLU A 299 20.14 6.75 5.82
CA GLU A 299 18.93 7.07 6.56
C GLU A 299 18.22 5.81 7.09
N LEU A 300 18.09 4.76 6.27
CA LEU A 300 17.54 3.47 6.70
C LEU A 300 18.38 2.81 7.79
N ALA A 301 19.71 2.85 7.67
CA ALA A 301 20.61 2.32 8.69
C ALA A 301 20.52 3.10 10.02
N ALA A 302 20.30 4.42 9.97
CA ALA A 302 20.04 5.23 11.17
C ALA A 302 18.73 4.82 11.85
N ARG A 303 17.63 4.67 11.09
CA ARG A 303 16.34 4.21 11.61
C ARG A 303 16.38 2.78 12.15
N SER A 304 17.16 1.88 11.54
CA SER A 304 17.36 0.53 12.08
C SER A 304 17.94 0.53 13.48
N ARG A 305 18.82 1.48 13.79
CA ARG A 305 19.36 1.66 15.16
C ARG A 305 18.28 2.14 16.14
N ASP A 306 17.41 3.03 15.71
CA ASP A 306 16.31 3.53 16.54
C ASP A 306 15.26 2.42 16.81
N ARG A 307 15.04 1.50 15.86
CA ARG A 307 14.20 0.30 16.05
C ARG A 307 14.80 -0.69 17.04
N ALA A 308 16.13 -0.77 17.14
CA ALA A 308 16.77 -1.61 18.14
C ALA A 308 16.43 -1.20 19.58
N LEU A 309 15.91 0.03 19.78
CA LEU A 309 15.39 0.49 21.07
C LEU A 309 13.91 0.15 21.20
N ALA A 310 13.62 -1.10 21.55
CA ALA A 310 12.27 -1.60 21.75
C ALA A 310 11.60 -0.90 22.96
N ILE A 311 10.31 -0.63 22.81
CA ILE A 311 9.43 -0.13 23.87
C ILE A 311 8.57 -1.31 24.36
N PRO A 312 8.75 -1.79 25.59
CA PRO A 312 7.92 -2.87 26.13
C PRO A 312 6.43 -2.50 26.12
N SER A 313 5.54 -3.46 25.88
CA SER A 313 4.09 -3.23 25.84
C SER A 313 3.51 -2.64 27.13
N ALA A 314 4.14 -2.93 28.26
CA ALA A 314 3.78 -2.39 29.59
C ALA A 314 4.62 -1.17 30.00
N PHE A 315 5.26 -0.46 29.05
CA PHE A 315 6.10 0.66 29.34
C PHE A 315 5.32 1.86 29.90
N ASP A 316 5.74 2.36 31.05
CA ASP A 316 5.11 3.54 31.67
C ASP A 316 5.70 4.84 31.11
N PHE A 317 5.03 5.42 30.12
CA PHE A 317 5.37 6.73 29.58
C PHE A 317 5.26 7.86 30.62
N GLY A 318 4.54 7.64 31.74
CA GLY A 318 4.46 8.56 32.87
C GLY A 318 5.76 8.72 33.61
N ALA A 319 6.60 7.69 33.63
CA ALA A 319 7.89 7.68 34.30
C ALA A 319 9.01 8.37 33.47
N VAL A 320 8.77 8.78 32.22
CA VAL A 320 9.78 9.43 31.36
C VAL A 320 9.93 10.91 31.73
N PRO A 321 11.08 11.35 32.26
CA PRO A 321 11.28 12.74 32.64
C PRO A 321 11.23 13.67 31.42
N GLY A 322 10.52 14.79 31.54
CA GLY A 322 10.45 15.81 30.49
C GLY A 322 9.40 15.58 29.41
N LEU A 323 8.61 14.50 29.48
CA LEU A 323 7.43 14.34 28.61
C LEU A 323 6.27 15.24 29.11
N SER A 324 5.72 16.04 28.20
CA SER A 324 4.45 16.76 28.46
C SER A 324 3.27 15.78 28.54
N ASN A 325 2.18 16.19 29.17
CA ASN A 325 0.97 15.38 29.24
C ASN A 325 0.44 15.01 27.84
N GLU A 326 0.46 15.96 26.91
CA GLU A 326 0.07 15.73 25.52
C GLU A 326 0.93 14.64 24.84
N MET A 327 2.26 14.72 24.98
CA MET A 327 3.16 13.72 24.40
C MET A 327 2.92 12.33 25.01
N ARG A 328 2.69 12.29 26.31
CA ARG A 328 2.37 11.05 27.03
C ARG A 328 1.08 10.42 26.52
N GLU A 329 0.01 11.20 26.41
CA GLU A 329 -1.28 10.71 25.89
C GLU A 329 -1.16 10.16 24.47
N ARG A 330 -0.45 10.87 23.58
CA ARG A 330 -0.19 10.43 22.21
C ARG A 330 0.56 9.10 22.16
N LEU A 331 1.61 8.95 22.98
CA LEU A 331 2.38 7.70 23.05
C LEU A 331 1.57 6.55 23.63
N VAL A 332 0.76 6.80 24.66
CA VAL A 332 -0.12 5.78 25.26
C VAL A 332 -1.18 5.30 24.25
N VAL A 333 -1.80 6.23 23.53
CA VAL A 333 -2.84 5.90 22.53
C VAL A 333 -2.25 5.13 21.34
N ALA A 334 -1.09 5.54 20.85
CA ALA A 334 -0.45 4.91 19.69
C ALA A 334 0.23 3.57 20.05
N GLY A 335 0.74 3.41 21.29
CA GLY A 335 1.42 2.20 21.75
C GLY A 335 2.59 1.78 20.86
N PRO A 336 3.57 2.66 20.57
CA PRO A 336 4.66 2.34 19.65
C PRO A 336 5.50 1.19 20.21
N ALA A 337 5.93 0.27 19.34
CA ALA A 337 6.76 -0.88 19.73
C ALA A 337 8.25 -0.54 19.84
N ASP A 338 8.68 0.59 19.28
CA ASP A 338 10.07 1.03 19.27
C ASP A 338 10.18 2.55 19.10
N LEU A 339 11.40 3.08 19.22
CA LEU A 339 11.65 4.53 19.12
C LEU A 339 11.41 5.06 17.70
N ASP A 340 11.65 4.26 16.66
CA ASP A 340 11.38 4.64 15.26
C ASP A 340 9.87 4.83 15.04
N GLN A 341 9.04 3.92 15.55
CA GLN A 341 7.58 4.09 15.53
C GLN A 341 7.14 5.32 16.33
N ALA A 342 7.70 5.53 17.52
CA ALA A 342 7.41 6.72 18.32
C ALA A 342 7.69 8.03 17.56
N SER A 343 8.73 8.05 16.72
CA SER A 343 9.11 9.23 15.92
C SER A 343 8.10 9.62 14.86
N ARG A 344 7.25 8.67 14.42
CA ARG A 344 6.25 8.86 13.36
C ARG A 344 4.85 9.19 13.87
N ILE A 345 4.65 9.17 15.18
CA ILE A 345 3.37 9.56 15.76
C ILE A 345 3.15 11.06 15.52
N PRO A 346 2.03 11.47 14.89
CA PRO A 346 1.76 12.86 14.61
C PRO A 346 1.82 13.73 15.86
N GLY A 347 2.62 14.81 15.81
CA GLY A 347 2.77 15.77 16.89
C GLY A 347 3.76 15.39 17.99
N ILE A 348 4.47 14.28 17.89
CA ILE A 348 5.60 13.97 18.78
C ILE A 348 6.77 14.89 18.43
N THR A 349 7.34 15.52 19.46
CA THR A 349 8.44 16.48 19.31
C THR A 349 9.82 15.81 19.39
N PRO A 350 10.87 16.39 18.76
CA PRO A 350 12.25 15.88 18.93
C PRO A 350 12.71 15.80 20.39
N ALA A 351 12.25 16.74 21.23
CA ALA A 351 12.58 16.73 22.66
C ALA A 351 11.95 15.52 23.38
N ALA A 352 10.69 15.18 23.03
CA ALA A 352 10.02 13.99 23.56
C ALA A 352 10.73 12.70 23.14
N LEU A 353 11.16 12.61 21.88
CA LEU A 353 11.95 11.47 21.37
C LEU A 353 13.29 11.33 22.08
N SER A 354 13.99 12.45 22.31
CA SER A 354 15.26 12.43 23.06
C SER A 354 15.06 11.94 24.49
N ALA A 355 14.02 12.42 25.19
CA ALA A 355 13.70 11.97 26.55
C ALA A 355 13.39 10.47 26.61
N LEU A 356 12.61 9.98 25.62
CA LEU A 356 12.27 8.57 25.48
C LEU A 356 13.53 7.73 25.19
N HIS A 357 14.36 8.16 24.24
CA HIS A 357 15.64 7.52 23.89
C HIS A 357 16.52 7.33 25.12
N PHE A 358 16.77 8.42 25.89
CA PHE A 358 17.60 8.34 27.10
C PHE A 358 17.04 7.37 28.13
N THR A 359 15.72 7.35 28.29
CA THR A 359 15.08 6.46 29.26
C THR A 359 15.20 5.00 28.83
N LEU A 360 14.94 4.69 27.57
CA LEU A 360 15.07 3.33 27.02
C LEU A 360 16.52 2.84 27.01
N ALA A 361 17.47 3.68 26.61
CA ALA A 361 18.90 3.33 26.62
C ALA A 361 19.41 3.01 28.02
N ARG A 362 18.95 3.74 29.06
CA ARG A 362 19.28 3.44 30.46
C ARG A 362 18.63 2.15 30.98
N ALA A 363 17.47 1.78 30.46
CA ALA A 363 16.79 0.54 30.85
C ALA A 363 17.41 -0.70 30.20
N ALA A 364 18.10 -0.52 29.06
CA ALA A 364 18.77 -1.58 28.32
C ALA A 364 20.22 -1.81 28.72
N ALA A 365 20.84 -0.88 29.50
CA ALA A 365 22.20 -0.96 30.05
C ALA A 365 22.20 -1.58 31.46
#